data_0a8faf9efadc631f574e8f371cd6bcee
#
_entry.id   0a8faf9efadc631f574e8f371cd6bcee
#
_cell.length_a   1.000
_cell.length_b   1.000
_cell.length_c   1.000
_cell.angle_alpha   90.00
_cell.angle_beta   90.00
_cell.angle_gamma   90.00
#
_symmetry.space_group_name_H-M   'P 1'
#
loop_
_entity.id
_entity.type
_entity.pdbx_description
1 polymer ?
#
loop_
_entity_poly.entity_id
_entity_poly.type
_entity_poly.pdbx_seq_one_letter_code
_entity_poly.pdbx_strand_id
1 'polypeptide(L)'
;MPMMKRTSSRAVSDRDALAMYEAVDKIMRRFKLEPGLLAGSLYADLHINDVGLLTVLSEPGDWNVRKIARELGAPDSTISSALDRLEKRDLVARRRRPGDRRVVYIELTAAGLRLSVKLRAAHIENCRSMLVGLNARDRESLIRLATRVAGG
;
A
#
# COMPACT_ATOMS: atom_id res chain seq x y z
N MET A 1 37.61 29.09 2.24
CA MET A 1 36.98 27.75 2.46
C MET A 1 35.84 27.93 3.44
N PRO A 2 34.57 27.87 3.03
CA PRO A 2 33.47 27.89 3.99
C PRO A 2 33.34 26.51 4.60
N MET A 3 33.48 26.44 5.93
CA MET A 3 33.14 25.25 6.74
C MET A 3 31.67 24.87 6.51
N MET A 4 31.45 23.75 5.82
CA MET A 4 30.16 23.09 5.84
C MET A 4 29.78 22.75 7.30
N LYS A 5 28.78 23.45 7.84
CA LYS A 5 28.14 23.06 9.08
C LYS A 5 27.54 21.67 8.88
N ARG A 6 28.23 20.65 9.41
CA ARG A 6 27.63 19.33 9.62
C ARG A 6 26.43 19.54 10.53
N THR A 7 25.23 19.47 9.95
CA THR A 7 23.99 19.37 10.73
C THR A 7 24.14 18.10 11.57
N SER A 8 24.41 18.26 12.86
CA SER A 8 24.44 17.18 13.82
C SER A 8 23.03 16.54 13.78
N SER A 9 22.92 15.37 13.18
CA SER A 9 21.74 14.52 13.30
C SER A 9 21.65 14.15 14.78
N ARG A 10 20.86 14.91 15.52
CA ARG A 10 20.55 14.59 16.92
C ARG A 10 19.93 13.20 16.92
N ALA A 11 20.55 12.28 17.65
CA ALA A 11 20.03 10.92 17.77
C ALA A 11 18.54 10.98 18.16
N VAL A 12 17.72 10.13 17.51
CA VAL A 12 16.29 10.03 17.84
C VAL A 12 16.15 9.55 19.28
N SER A 13 15.38 10.27 20.10
CA SER A 13 15.14 9.86 21.48
C SER A 13 14.12 8.72 21.55
N ASP A 14 14.23 7.88 22.59
CA ASP A 14 13.24 6.82 22.85
C ASP A 14 11.82 7.40 23.04
N ARG A 15 11.72 8.59 23.59
CA ARG A 15 10.45 9.32 23.72
C ARG A 15 9.83 9.63 22.37
N ASP A 16 10.64 10.12 21.41
CA ASP A 16 10.14 10.47 20.07
C ASP A 16 9.76 9.20 19.31
N ALA A 17 10.55 8.13 19.44
CA ALA A 17 10.25 6.83 18.85
C ALA A 17 8.94 6.25 19.41
N LEU A 18 8.73 6.29 20.71
CA LEU A 18 7.49 5.83 21.33
C LEU A 18 6.28 6.66 20.87
N ALA A 19 6.38 7.98 20.86
CA ALA A 19 5.30 8.86 20.41
C ALA A 19 4.93 8.60 18.95
N MET A 20 5.91 8.36 18.10
CA MET A 20 5.68 7.99 16.68
C MET A 20 5.00 6.62 16.56
N TYR A 21 5.46 5.63 17.33
CA TYR A 21 4.83 4.30 17.37
C TYR A 21 3.35 4.39 17.75
N GLU A 22 3.02 5.09 18.82
CA GLU A 22 1.63 5.27 19.28
C GLU A 22 0.75 5.99 18.24
N ALA A 23 1.31 7.00 17.55
CA ALA A 23 0.61 7.71 16.49
C ALA A 23 0.34 6.80 15.30
N VAL A 24 1.35 6.04 14.85
CA VAL A 24 1.23 5.07 13.74
C VAL A 24 0.22 3.99 14.08
N ASP A 25 0.27 3.40 15.29
CA ASP A 25 -0.69 2.38 15.73
C ASP A 25 -2.13 2.88 15.67
N LYS A 26 -2.38 4.11 16.15
CA LYS A 26 -3.70 4.74 16.08
C LYS A 26 -4.16 4.99 14.63
N ILE A 27 -3.24 5.47 13.78
CA ILE A 27 -3.52 5.67 12.35
C ILE A 27 -3.88 4.35 11.69
N MET A 28 -3.08 3.29 11.90
CA MET A 28 -3.31 1.97 11.33
C MET A 28 -4.66 1.39 11.75
N ARG A 29 -5.08 1.59 13.00
CA ARG A 29 -6.41 1.17 13.46
C ARG A 29 -7.55 1.91 12.76
N ARG A 30 -7.37 3.19 12.43
CA ARG A 30 -8.34 4.01 11.70
C ARG A 30 -8.32 3.75 10.20
N PHE A 31 -7.21 3.27 9.66
CA PHE A 31 -7.02 2.97 8.25
C PHE A 31 -7.68 1.66 7.79
N LYS A 32 -8.49 1.04 8.64
CA LYS A 32 -9.30 -0.10 8.24
C LYS A 32 -10.31 0.38 7.22
N LEU A 33 -10.39 -0.35 6.09
CA LEU A 33 -11.49 -0.19 5.16
C LEU A 33 -12.79 -0.31 5.97
N GLU A 34 -13.66 0.69 5.87
CA GLU A 34 -14.96 0.61 6.50
C GLU A 34 -15.66 -0.68 6.04
N PRO A 35 -16.04 -1.58 6.94
CA PRO A 35 -16.70 -2.82 6.55
C PRO A 35 -17.93 -2.60 5.67
N GLY A 36 -18.58 -1.43 5.80
CA GLY A 36 -19.75 -1.05 5.03
C GLY A 36 -19.49 -0.76 3.55
N LEU A 37 -18.29 -0.33 3.16
CA LEU A 37 -17.95 -0.07 1.74
C LEU A 37 -17.89 -1.33 0.89
N LEU A 38 -17.57 -2.46 1.52
CA LEU A 38 -17.47 -3.76 0.87
C LEU A 38 -18.51 -4.76 1.40
N ALA A 39 -19.27 -4.39 2.44
CA ALA A 39 -20.31 -5.24 3.02
C ALA A 39 -21.34 -5.60 1.96
N GLY A 40 -21.59 -6.90 1.78
CA GLY A 40 -22.52 -7.42 0.78
C GLY A 40 -21.98 -7.50 -0.65
N SER A 41 -20.71 -7.12 -0.89
CA SER A 41 -20.05 -7.34 -2.18
C SER A 41 -19.36 -8.70 -2.23
N LEU A 42 -19.10 -9.20 -3.46
CA LEU A 42 -18.27 -10.40 -3.72
C LEU A 42 -16.86 -10.32 -3.11
N TYR A 43 -16.47 -9.18 -2.56
CA TYR A 43 -15.13 -8.82 -2.14
C TYR A 43 -15.01 -8.55 -0.63
N ALA A 44 -16.06 -8.85 0.13
CA ALA A 44 -16.12 -8.59 1.58
C ALA A 44 -15.02 -9.31 2.38
N ASP A 45 -14.51 -10.44 1.86
CA ASP A 45 -13.54 -11.30 2.55
C ASP A 45 -12.10 -11.14 2.02
N LEU A 46 -11.70 -9.94 1.61
CA LEU A 46 -10.33 -9.68 1.20
C LEU A 46 -9.40 -9.66 2.42
N HIS A 47 -8.31 -10.41 2.34
CA HIS A 47 -7.20 -10.30 3.28
C HIS A 47 -6.37 -9.04 3.02
N ILE A 48 -5.63 -8.59 4.03
CA ILE A 48 -4.77 -7.41 3.89
C ILE A 48 -3.73 -7.56 2.78
N ASN A 49 -3.19 -8.76 2.59
CA ASN A 49 -2.25 -9.05 1.50
C ASN A 49 -2.91 -9.00 0.12
N ASP A 50 -4.19 -9.36 0.03
CA ASP A 50 -4.97 -9.28 -1.20
C ASP A 50 -5.19 -7.82 -1.61
N VAL A 51 -5.48 -6.95 -0.64
CA VAL A 51 -5.59 -5.50 -0.85
C VAL A 51 -4.27 -4.90 -1.31
N GLY A 52 -3.17 -5.25 -0.66
CA GLY A 52 -1.82 -4.82 -1.04
C GLY A 52 -1.47 -5.23 -2.47
N LEU A 53 -1.76 -6.49 -2.83
CA LEU A 53 -1.57 -7.01 -4.19
C LEU A 53 -2.36 -6.23 -5.25
N LEU A 54 -3.65 -6.01 -5.02
CA LEU A 54 -4.50 -5.25 -5.94
C LEU A 54 -4.01 -3.81 -6.09
N THR A 55 -3.49 -3.22 -5.02
CA THR A 55 -2.92 -1.87 -5.05
C THR A 55 -1.63 -1.83 -5.88
N VAL A 56 -0.68 -2.72 -5.64
CA VAL A 56 0.57 -2.79 -6.39
C VAL A 56 0.32 -3.07 -7.87
N LEU A 57 -0.56 -4.01 -8.19
CA LEU A 57 -0.88 -4.37 -9.58
C LEU A 57 -1.65 -3.28 -10.33
N SER A 58 -2.21 -2.29 -9.64
CA SER A 58 -2.83 -1.12 -10.28
C SER A 58 -1.82 -0.10 -10.79
N GLU A 59 -0.57 -0.18 -10.31
CA GLU A 59 0.53 0.65 -10.79
C GLU A 59 1.12 0.08 -12.09
N PRO A 60 1.54 0.93 -13.04
CA PRO A 60 2.18 0.47 -14.27
C PRO A 60 3.45 -0.34 -13.97
N GLY A 61 3.63 -1.44 -14.68
CA GLY A 61 4.86 -2.23 -14.57
C GLY A 61 4.70 -3.68 -14.98
N ASP A 62 5.83 -4.34 -15.12
CA ASP A 62 5.92 -5.77 -15.38
C ASP A 62 6.03 -6.53 -14.06
N TRP A 63 4.88 -6.87 -13.50
CA TRP A 63 4.78 -7.49 -12.19
C TRP A 63 4.96 -9.01 -12.27
N ASN A 64 5.74 -9.55 -11.34
CA ASN A 64 5.87 -10.97 -11.05
C ASN A 64 5.93 -11.19 -9.55
N VAL A 65 5.84 -12.44 -9.08
CA VAL A 65 5.81 -12.76 -7.63
C VAL A 65 6.94 -12.09 -6.88
N ARG A 66 8.17 -12.18 -7.39
CA ARG A 66 9.37 -11.64 -6.71
C ARG A 66 9.34 -10.11 -6.58
N LYS A 67 8.91 -9.41 -7.62
CA LYS A 67 8.79 -7.95 -7.59
C LYS A 67 7.71 -7.50 -6.60
N ILE A 68 6.55 -8.17 -6.64
CA ILE A 68 5.43 -7.89 -5.72
C ILE A 68 5.87 -8.16 -4.28
N ALA A 69 6.51 -9.29 -4.02
CA ALA A 69 7.01 -9.66 -2.69
C ALA A 69 7.98 -8.60 -2.13
N ARG A 70 8.87 -8.08 -2.98
CA ARG A 70 9.79 -7.01 -2.60
C ARG A 70 9.06 -5.71 -2.28
N GLU A 71 8.09 -5.32 -3.11
CA GLU A 71 7.32 -4.10 -2.94
C GLU A 71 6.48 -4.13 -1.66
N LEU A 72 5.89 -5.27 -1.34
CA LEU A 72 5.06 -5.44 -0.15
C LEU A 72 5.85 -5.86 1.10
N GLY A 73 7.16 -6.12 0.98
CA GLY A 73 7.97 -6.60 2.10
C GLY A 73 7.49 -7.95 2.64
N ALA A 74 6.97 -8.82 1.78
CA ALA A 74 6.40 -10.11 2.16
C ALA A 74 7.13 -11.28 1.50
N PRO A 75 7.12 -12.49 2.11
CA PRO A 75 7.70 -13.68 1.48
C PRO A 75 6.99 -14.06 0.18
N ASP A 76 7.73 -14.62 -0.78
CA ASP A 76 7.19 -15.10 -2.07
C ASP A 76 6.01 -16.08 -1.87
N SER A 77 6.09 -16.94 -0.85
CA SER A 77 5.03 -17.90 -0.52
C SER A 77 3.72 -17.22 -0.09
N THR A 78 3.81 -16.12 0.66
CA THR A 78 2.66 -15.31 1.08
C THR A 78 2.01 -14.67 -0.14
N ILE A 79 2.81 -14.12 -1.05
CA ILE A 79 2.31 -13.54 -2.30
C ILE A 79 1.67 -14.60 -3.19
N SER A 80 2.30 -15.75 -3.34
CA SER A 80 1.75 -16.86 -4.15
C SER A 80 0.39 -17.32 -3.62
N SER A 81 0.24 -17.46 -2.30
CA SER A 81 -1.05 -17.83 -1.68
C SER A 81 -2.13 -16.77 -1.88
N ALA A 82 -1.77 -15.49 -1.80
CA ALA A 82 -2.70 -14.40 -2.07
C ALA A 82 -3.11 -14.37 -3.56
N LEU A 83 -2.16 -14.57 -4.47
CA LEU A 83 -2.44 -14.69 -5.90
C LEU A 83 -3.41 -15.84 -6.22
N ASP A 84 -3.21 -17.00 -5.59
CA ASP A 84 -4.10 -18.16 -5.79
C ASP A 84 -5.54 -17.85 -5.36
N ARG A 85 -5.72 -17.12 -4.24
CA ARG A 85 -7.06 -16.66 -3.81
C ARG A 85 -7.68 -15.67 -4.79
N LEU A 86 -6.90 -14.68 -5.24
CA LEU A 86 -7.38 -13.67 -6.17
C LEU A 86 -7.67 -14.22 -7.56
N GLU A 87 -6.88 -15.20 -8.03
CA GLU A 87 -7.09 -15.87 -9.31
C GLU A 87 -8.37 -16.71 -9.29
N LYS A 88 -8.64 -17.43 -8.20
CA LYS A 88 -9.92 -18.16 -8.00
C LYS A 88 -11.14 -17.24 -8.03
N ARG A 89 -10.97 -15.96 -7.71
CA ARG A 89 -12.02 -14.93 -7.72
C ARG A 89 -12.03 -14.13 -9.04
N ASP A 90 -11.26 -14.53 -10.01
CA ASP A 90 -11.12 -13.85 -11.32
C ASP A 90 -10.71 -12.37 -11.19
N LEU A 91 -9.87 -12.05 -10.20
CA LEU A 91 -9.39 -10.68 -9.96
C LEU A 91 -7.98 -10.44 -10.54
N VAL A 92 -7.19 -11.50 -10.66
CA VAL A 92 -5.85 -11.48 -11.29
C VAL A 92 -5.71 -12.63 -12.26
N ALA A 93 -4.80 -12.49 -13.19
CA ALA A 93 -4.43 -13.54 -14.15
C ALA A 93 -2.92 -13.67 -14.24
N ARG A 94 -2.44 -14.91 -14.37
CA ARG A 94 -1.05 -15.22 -14.69
C ARG A 94 -0.88 -15.28 -16.20
N ARG A 95 0.09 -14.54 -16.74
CA ARG A 95 0.37 -14.47 -18.18
C ARG A 95 1.82 -14.82 -18.48
N ARG A 96 2.04 -15.51 -19.58
CA ARG A 96 3.36 -15.70 -20.16
C ARG A 96 3.42 -14.93 -21.47
N ARG A 97 4.50 -14.19 -21.71
CA ARG A 97 4.66 -13.43 -22.95
C ARG A 97 5.27 -14.30 -24.04
N PRO A 98 4.86 -14.12 -25.30
CA PRO A 98 5.56 -14.70 -26.43
C PRO A 98 7.04 -14.26 -26.40
N GLY A 99 7.97 -15.22 -26.49
CA GLY A 99 9.41 -14.96 -26.45
C GLY A 99 10.06 -15.00 -25.05
N ASP A 100 9.28 -14.89 -23.96
CA ASP A 100 9.78 -15.08 -22.59
C ASP A 100 8.86 -15.99 -21.77
N ARG A 101 9.02 -17.30 -22.00
CA ARG A 101 8.24 -18.33 -21.30
C ARG A 101 8.74 -18.61 -19.87
N ARG A 102 9.89 -18.04 -19.49
CA ARG A 102 10.51 -18.26 -18.17
C ARG A 102 9.87 -17.43 -17.07
N VAL A 103 9.35 -16.26 -17.41
CA VAL A 103 8.74 -15.34 -16.47
C VAL A 103 7.22 -15.42 -16.56
N VAL A 104 6.58 -15.59 -15.39
CA VAL A 104 5.13 -15.47 -15.24
C VAL A 104 4.82 -14.07 -14.77
N TYR A 105 4.11 -13.32 -15.59
CA TYR A 105 3.63 -11.99 -15.29
C TYR A 105 2.25 -12.05 -14.62
N ILE A 106 2.00 -11.14 -13.74
CA ILE A 106 0.74 -11.02 -12.99
C ILE A 106 0.05 -9.74 -13.43
N GLU A 107 -1.21 -9.85 -13.80
CA GLU A 107 -2.02 -8.74 -14.31
C GLU A 107 -3.38 -8.73 -13.62
N LEU A 108 -3.96 -7.53 -13.46
CA LEU A 108 -5.36 -7.41 -13.05
C LEU A 108 -6.28 -7.84 -14.19
N THR A 109 -7.34 -8.56 -13.86
CA THR A 109 -8.48 -8.72 -14.78
C THR A 109 -9.31 -7.43 -14.83
N ALA A 110 -10.29 -7.35 -15.70
CA ALA A 110 -11.24 -6.23 -15.70
C ALA A 110 -11.98 -6.09 -14.38
N ALA A 111 -12.33 -7.22 -13.74
CA ALA A 111 -12.95 -7.22 -12.39
C ALA A 111 -11.96 -6.76 -11.32
N GLY A 112 -10.71 -7.22 -11.36
CA GLY A 112 -9.64 -6.78 -10.47
C GLY A 112 -9.35 -5.29 -10.59
N LEU A 113 -9.32 -4.75 -11.80
CA LEU A 113 -9.14 -3.33 -12.03
C LEU A 113 -10.29 -2.50 -11.44
N ARG A 114 -11.54 -2.91 -11.66
CA ARG A 114 -12.70 -2.23 -11.06
C ARG A 114 -12.64 -2.24 -9.53
N LEU A 115 -12.22 -3.34 -8.93
CA LEU A 115 -12.06 -3.44 -7.48
C LEU A 115 -10.92 -2.56 -6.98
N SER A 116 -9.76 -2.55 -7.64
CA SER A 116 -8.62 -1.70 -7.24
C SER A 116 -8.97 -0.21 -7.27
N VAL A 117 -9.77 0.23 -8.25
CA VAL A 117 -10.28 1.61 -8.31
C VAL A 117 -11.17 1.93 -7.10
N LYS A 118 -12.05 1.02 -6.71
CA LYS A 118 -12.92 1.20 -5.51
C LYS A 118 -12.09 1.23 -4.23
N LEU A 119 -11.11 0.33 -4.09
CA LEU A 119 -10.21 0.30 -2.94
C LEU A 119 -9.41 1.59 -2.82
N ARG A 120 -8.88 2.09 -3.93
CA ARG A 120 -8.15 3.36 -3.95
C ARG A 120 -9.03 4.53 -3.53
N ALA A 121 -10.26 4.59 -4.01
CA ALA A 121 -11.22 5.63 -3.62
C ALA A 121 -11.51 5.59 -2.11
N ALA A 122 -11.70 4.39 -1.54
CA ALA A 122 -11.90 4.20 -0.11
C ALA A 122 -10.68 4.63 0.72
N HIS A 123 -9.47 4.31 0.28
CA HIS A 123 -8.23 4.75 0.94
C HIS A 123 -8.08 6.27 0.90
N ILE A 124 -8.39 6.91 -0.23
CA ILE A 124 -8.36 8.37 -0.34
C ILE A 124 -9.35 9.01 0.63
N GLU A 125 -10.56 8.46 0.75
CA GLU A 125 -11.57 8.97 1.67
C GLU A 125 -11.16 8.80 3.15
N ASN A 126 -10.53 7.66 3.50
CA ASN A 126 -9.93 7.48 4.81
C ASN A 126 -8.87 8.54 5.11
N CYS A 127 -7.97 8.80 4.16
CA CYS A 127 -6.97 9.86 4.31
C CYS A 127 -7.63 11.24 4.46
N ARG A 128 -8.67 11.54 3.67
CA ARG A 128 -9.43 12.78 3.78
C ARG A 128 -10.01 12.96 5.18
N SER A 129 -10.63 11.91 5.74
CA SER A 129 -11.20 11.94 7.09
C SER A 129 -10.15 12.20 8.18
N MET A 130 -8.93 11.73 7.99
CA MET A 130 -7.83 12.00 8.92
C MET A 130 -7.35 13.45 8.86
N LEU A 131 -7.43 14.08 7.69
CA LEU A 131 -6.93 15.44 7.45
C LEU A 131 -7.97 16.53 7.80
N VAL A 132 -9.22 16.18 7.97
CA VAL A 132 -10.33 17.13 8.18
C VAL A 132 -10.11 18.03 9.42
N GLY A 133 -9.53 17.49 10.49
CA GLY A 133 -9.27 18.22 11.73
C GLY A 133 -8.03 19.14 11.70
N LEU A 134 -7.28 19.16 10.60
CA LEU A 134 -6.05 19.95 10.47
C LEU A 134 -6.29 21.21 9.64
N ASN A 135 -5.64 22.32 10.02
CA ASN A 135 -5.57 23.50 9.17
C ASN A 135 -4.69 23.25 7.92
N ALA A 136 -4.71 24.14 6.94
CA ALA A 136 -4.00 23.97 5.66
C ALA A 136 -2.49 23.75 5.85
N ARG A 137 -1.86 24.53 6.73
CA ARG A 137 -0.41 24.47 7.00
C ARG A 137 -0.01 23.11 7.59
N ASP A 138 -0.78 22.61 8.55
CA ASP A 138 -0.52 21.33 9.21
C ASP A 138 -0.74 20.16 8.26
N ARG A 139 -1.76 20.21 7.40
CA ARG A 139 -1.99 19.22 6.32
C ARG A 139 -0.78 19.11 5.40
N GLU A 140 -0.32 20.25 4.89
CA GLU A 140 0.84 20.30 3.99
C GLU A 140 2.09 19.76 4.68
N SER A 141 2.33 20.15 5.94
CA SER A 141 3.46 19.68 6.72
C SER A 141 3.39 18.18 6.98
N LEU A 142 2.23 17.65 7.35
CA LEU A 142 2.02 16.21 7.57
C LEU A 142 2.27 15.42 6.31
N ILE A 143 1.70 15.82 5.18
CA ILE A 143 1.89 15.12 3.90
C ILE A 143 3.36 15.12 3.51
N ARG A 144 4.03 16.27 3.57
CA ARG A 144 5.46 16.39 3.24
C ARG A 144 6.34 15.52 4.13
N LEU A 145 6.09 15.49 5.44
CA LEU A 145 6.87 14.69 6.38
C LEU A 145 6.59 13.19 6.22
N ALA A 146 5.33 12.81 6.05
CA ALA A 146 4.96 11.42 5.80
C ALA A 146 5.60 10.88 4.51
N THR A 147 5.57 11.65 3.42
CA THR A 147 6.23 11.29 2.16
C THR A 147 7.73 11.07 2.36
N ARG A 148 8.39 11.99 3.10
CA ARG A 148 9.83 11.84 3.40
C ARG A 148 10.14 10.58 4.22
N VAL A 149 9.33 10.27 5.22
CA VAL A 149 9.50 9.05 6.04
C VAL A 149 9.26 7.78 5.21
N ALA A 150 8.35 7.83 4.26
CA ALA A 150 8.07 6.73 3.36
C ALA A 150 9.15 6.50 2.28
N GLY A 151 10.18 7.34 2.21
CA GLY A 151 11.29 7.19 1.27
C GLY A 151 11.04 7.85 -0.09
N GLY A 152 10.12 8.81 -0.15
CA GLY A 152 9.87 9.67 -1.32
C GLY A 152 10.82 10.87 -1.40
#